data_3b7f3e135b9db67d246b9205ec9340a1
#
_entry.id   3b7f3e135b9db67d246b9205ec9340a1
#
_cell.length_a   1.000
_cell.length_b   1.000
_cell.length_c   1.000
_cell.angle_alpha   90.00
_cell.angle_beta   90.00
_cell.angle_gamma   90.00
#
_symmetry.space_group_name_H-M   'P 1'
#
loop_
_entity.id
_entity.type
_entity.pdbx_description
1 polymer ?
#
loop_
_entity_poly.entity_id
_entity_poly.type
_entity_poly.pdbx_seq_one_letter_code
_entity_poly.pdbx_strand_id
1 'polypeptide(L)'
;MPFRTLSVAIVTALASPFAQAAPAAGASDLDTVFVTASRTDSSLRETLVPAQVIDRAEIERSQARDLPGLLQGRAGIQISNQGGPGKVSTIFMRGAESDHVLVLLDGIRIGTATAGFAAIQDIPVDQIERIEIVRGPRSSLYGSEAIGGVIQIFTRRSDGAITPRARFGVGSHSLREASAGIGGRSGHAWFGVDAAFQRTDGIDACRGSGTLLQGCFVDEPDRDGYRNRSLNLRGGLDLAGGLTLEAHALHADAFNEYDGSIFGGNESDNVQQVAGAALGYAPSEVVRLTAQAGRAYDKSTTYFYDEGNGTRSDVGRFDTRRDTAALQAGFDLAPTQALSLGFDWQSDNVESMTAYAVTRRDTFATFAEYQARFGAHRLQASARHDDNEQFGGHGTGSLGWGMDLSRGVRLRATAGTGFKAPTFNDLYYPGSESPELRPERSRSVNLGVSQYGEGWNWTFDVFESRIEDLIVLVYPPPDYLGTGLNIEQARIRGAELTFAVAAAGWDLTGELGHVDPRDRSEGVNHDNLLARRARHTARLDIDRDFGELRIGSTLRAASGRFDNLANTVRVAGYGTLDLRVAWAFDPDWTLEARATNLLDKAYETIAWYNQPGREYGLALRWAPVAR
;
A
#
# COMPACT_ATOMS: atom_id res chain seq x y z
N MET A 1 8.99 37.61 6.25
CA MET A 1 9.93 37.50 7.38
C MET A 1 10.77 36.25 7.12
N PRO A 2 12.11 36.33 7.13
CA PRO A 2 12.96 35.23 6.72
C PRO A 2 13.06 34.18 7.80
N PHE A 3 12.87 32.92 7.42
CA PHE A 3 13.15 31.76 8.25
C PHE A 3 14.66 31.68 8.52
N ARG A 4 15.05 31.93 9.75
CA ARG A 4 16.38 31.68 10.25
C ARG A 4 16.59 30.18 10.45
N THR A 5 17.64 29.69 9.87
CA THR A 5 18.33 28.41 10.05
C THR A 5 18.25 27.88 11.47
N LEU A 6 17.56 26.74 11.65
CA LEU A 6 17.74 25.86 12.80
C LEU A 6 18.93 24.95 12.47
N SER A 7 20.10 25.34 12.94
CA SER A 7 21.33 24.58 12.80
C SER A 7 21.24 23.25 13.55
N VAL A 8 21.55 22.19 12.83
CA VAL A 8 21.75 20.82 13.32
C VAL A 8 22.85 20.80 14.37
N ALA A 9 22.48 20.64 15.64
CA ALA A 9 23.38 20.39 16.76
C ALA A 9 22.93 19.14 17.54
N ILE A 10 22.81 18.00 16.87
CA ILE A 10 22.52 16.66 17.48
C ILE A 10 23.43 15.60 16.87
N VAL A 11 24.71 15.80 16.80
CA VAL A 11 25.66 14.76 16.34
C VAL A 11 26.87 14.52 17.28
N THR A 12 26.94 15.11 18.46
CA THR A 12 28.14 14.99 19.30
C THR A 12 27.93 14.37 20.69
N ALA A 13 26.89 13.59 20.94
CA ALA A 13 26.65 12.97 22.27
C ALA A 13 26.54 11.44 22.27
N LEU A 14 27.10 10.71 21.29
CA LEU A 14 27.03 9.24 21.24
C LEU A 14 28.43 8.57 21.18
N ALA A 15 29.38 9.04 21.99
CA ALA A 15 30.62 8.33 22.25
C ALA A 15 30.71 7.95 23.73
N SER A 16 29.91 6.95 24.15
CA SER A 16 30.13 6.23 25.41
C SER A 16 30.26 4.73 25.12
N PRO A 17 31.14 3.98 25.81
CA PRO A 17 31.44 2.60 25.46
C PRO A 17 30.23 1.71 25.71
N PHE A 18 29.81 0.97 24.69
CA PHE A 18 28.74 -0.01 24.74
C PHE A 18 29.12 -1.15 25.72
N ALA A 19 28.43 -1.22 26.84
CA ALA A 19 28.38 -2.44 27.67
C ALA A 19 27.59 -3.49 26.86
N GLN A 20 28.11 -4.70 26.79
CA GLN A 20 27.45 -5.85 26.19
C GLN A 20 26.07 -6.06 26.83
N ALA A 21 25.02 -5.71 26.12
CA ALA A 21 23.66 -6.03 26.50
C ALA A 21 23.29 -7.40 25.92
N ALA A 22 22.57 -8.21 26.73
CA ALA A 22 21.98 -9.46 26.28
C ALA A 22 21.09 -9.22 25.03
N PRO A 23 20.92 -10.22 24.14
CA PRO A 23 20.14 -10.04 22.90
C PRO A 23 18.72 -9.60 23.27
N ALA A 24 18.36 -8.41 22.84
CA ALA A 24 17.00 -7.90 22.97
C ALA A 24 16.08 -8.71 22.04
N ALA A 25 15.01 -9.28 22.61
CA ALA A 25 13.94 -9.92 21.86
C ALA A 25 13.16 -8.84 21.11
N GLY A 26 13.63 -8.42 19.93
CA GLY A 26 12.99 -7.33 19.19
C GLY A 26 13.66 -6.94 17.88
N ALA A 27 14.88 -7.40 17.61
CA ALA A 27 15.41 -7.31 16.26
C ALA A 27 14.65 -8.34 15.41
N SER A 28 13.74 -7.90 14.56
CA SER A 28 13.13 -8.77 13.54
C SER A 28 14.28 -9.49 12.84
N ASP A 29 14.23 -10.83 12.84
CA ASP A 29 15.25 -11.64 12.19
C ASP A 29 15.14 -11.40 10.69
N LEU A 30 15.90 -10.42 10.20
CA LEU A 30 15.89 -9.97 8.80
C LEU A 30 16.27 -11.11 7.82
N ASP A 31 16.78 -12.21 8.34
CA ASP A 31 17.11 -13.40 7.54
C ASP A 31 15.90 -14.31 7.32
N THR A 32 14.84 -14.21 8.13
CA THR A 32 13.61 -15.02 8.00
C THR A 32 12.46 -14.32 7.29
N VAL A 33 12.58 -13.06 7.00
CA VAL A 33 11.53 -12.31 6.30
C VAL A 33 11.66 -12.52 4.79
N PHE A 34 10.68 -13.21 4.20
CA PHE A 34 10.62 -13.46 2.76
C PHE A 34 9.84 -12.35 2.06
N VAL A 35 10.40 -11.83 0.99
CA VAL A 35 9.76 -10.83 0.12
C VAL A 35 9.23 -11.56 -1.11
N THR A 36 7.94 -11.86 -1.13
CA THR A 36 7.29 -12.55 -2.25
C THR A 36 6.92 -11.62 -3.41
N ALA A 37 7.13 -10.33 -3.23
CA ALA A 37 6.86 -9.34 -4.28
C ALA A 37 7.75 -9.49 -5.54
N SER A 38 8.77 -10.34 -5.51
CA SER A 38 9.55 -10.75 -6.68
C SER A 38 9.06 -12.06 -7.32
N ARG A 39 7.92 -12.62 -6.86
CA ARG A 39 7.37 -13.93 -7.22
C ARG A 39 8.27 -15.13 -6.88
N THR A 40 9.35 -14.89 -6.13
CA THR A 40 10.24 -15.93 -5.61
C THR A 40 10.50 -15.63 -4.15
N ASP A 41 10.55 -16.67 -3.32
CA ASP A 41 10.93 -16.53 -1.92
C ASP A 41 12.38 -16.08 -1.83
N SER A 42 12.60 -14.89 -1.31
CA SER A 42 13.93 -14.35 -1.05
C SER A 42 13.92 -13.57 0.26
N SER A 43 14.99 -13.64 1.04
CA SER A 43 15.07 -12.81 2.24
C SER A 43 15.18 -11.32 1.86
N LEU A 44 14.75 -10.42 2.76
CA LEU A 44 14.91 -8.98 2.55
C LEU A 44 16.38 -8.61 2.30
N ARG A 45 17.32 -9.32 2.91
CA ARG A 45 18.76 -9.16 2.67
C ARG A 45 19.21 -9.61 1.28
N GLU A 46 18.47 -10.47 0.61
CA GLU A 46 18.88 -10.99 -0.71
C GLU A 46 18.37 -10.14 -1.86
N THR A 47 17.31 -9.37 -1.63
CA THR A 47 16.69 -8.55 -2.68
C THR A 47 17.63 -7.45 -3.17
N LEU A 48 17.64 -7.22 -4.48
CA LEU A 48 18.37 -6.14 -5.14
C LEU A 48 17.54 -4.87 -5.28
N VAL A 49 16.25 -4.94 -5.00
CA VAL A 49 15.35 -3.80 -5.11
C VAL A 49 15.03 -3.22 -3.73
N PRO A 50 14.72 -1.93 -3.66
CA PRO A 50 14.25 -1.33 -2.42
C PRO A 50 12.94 -2.00 -1.96
N ALA A 51 12.99 -2.67 -0.83
CA ALA A 51 11.85 -3.38 -0.27
C ALA A 51 11.73 -3.14 1.23
N GLN A 52 10.52 -3.32 1.76
CA GLN A 52 10.20 -3.21 3.17
C GLN A 52 9.13 -4.23 3.53
N VAL A 53 9.19 -4.75 4.73
CA VAL A 53 8.16 -5.61 5.31
C VAL A 53 7.66 -4.96 6.59
N ILE A 54 6.35 -4.88 6.73
CA ILE A 54 5.65 -4.51 7.97
C ILE A 54 5.05 -5.81 8.49
N ASP A 55 5.66 -6.38 9.50
CA ASP A 55 5.22 -7.63 10.09
C ASP A 55 4.08 -7.46 11.10
N ARG A 56 3.52 -8.57 11.60
CA ARG A 56 2.43 -8.55 12.58
C ARG A 56 2.82 -7.83 13.87
N ALA A 57 4.03 -8.02 14.33
CA ALA A 57 4.51 -7.38 15.57
C ALA A 57 4.58 -5.85 15.39
N GLU A 58 5.01 -5.37 14.24
CA GLU A 58 5.02 -3.95 13.91
C GLU A 58 3.61 -3.39 13.74
N ILE A 59 2.69 -4.12 13.08
CA ILE A 59 1.28 -3.74 12.97
C ILE A 59 0.68 -3.56 14.37
N GLU A 60 0.88 -4.51 15.28
CA GLU A 60 0.38 -4.43 16.66
C GLU A 60 1.02 -3.30 17.46
N ARG A 61 2.33 -3.10 17.32
CA ARG A 61 3.03 -1.95 17.96
C ARG A 61 2.50 -0.61 17.48
N SER A 62 2.21 -0.49 16.20
CA SER A 62 1.73 0.76 15.61
C SER A 62 0.37 1.20 16.14
N GLN A 63 -0.46 0.26 16.61
CA GLN A 63 -1.86 0.47 16.98
C GLN A 63 -2.63 1.25 15.91
N ALA A 64 -2.24 1.08 14.62
CA ALA A 64 -2.89 1.76 13.50
C ALA A 64 -4.35 1.31 13.38
N ARG A 65 -5.24 2.26 13.13
CA ARG A 65 -6.69 2.03 13.04
C ARG A 65 -7.11 1.50 11.67
N ASP A 66 -6.40 1.91 10.64
CA ASP A 66 -6.67 1.58 9.26
C ASP A 66 -5.37 1.40 8.46
N LEU A 67 -5.46 0.84 7.28
CA LEU A 67 -4.32 0.58 6.42
C LEU A 67 -3.68 1.87 5.87
N PRO A 68 -4.44 2.92 5.46
CA PRO A 68 -3.86 4.22 5.10
C PRO A 68 -2.96 4.80 6.18
N GLY A 69 -3.40 4.81 7.45
CA GLY A 69 -2.63 5.31 8.59
C GLY A 69 -1.37 4.48 8.88
N LEU A 70 -1.41 3.17 8.66
CA LEU A 70 -0.25 2.28 8.80
C LEU A 70 0.81 2.57 7.72
N LEU A 71 0.38 2.84 6.48
CA LEU A 71 1.25 3.10 5.33
C LEU A 71 1.74 4.56 5.24
N GLN A 72 1.02 5.52 5.85
CA GLN A 72 1.33 6.94 5.75
C GLN A 72 2.74 7.27 6.25
N GLY A 73 3.54 7.88 5.36
CA GLY A 73 4.91 8.30 5.65
C GLY A 73 5.95 7.19 5.60
N ARG A 74 5.58 5.96 5.21
CA ARG A 74 6.58 4.92 4.89
C ARG A 74 7.44 5.36 3.71
N ALA A 75 8.68 4.89 3.65
CA ALA A 75 9.63 5.31 2.63
C ALA A 75 9.04 5.16 1.21
N GLY A 76 9.07 6.26 0.48
CA GLY A 76 8.51 6.32 -0.86
C GLY A 76 6.99 6.32 -0.94
N ILE A 77 6.24 6.23 0.19
CA ILE A 77 4.78 6.19 0.20
C ILE A 77 4.21 7.50 0.75
N GLN A 78 3.26 8.05 0.01
CA GLN A 78 2.41 9.14 0.43
C GLN A 78 0.96 8.75 0.22
N ILE A 79 0.12 9.06 1.20
CA ILE A 79 -1.32 8.83 1.14
C ILE A 79 -2.01 10.19 1.01
N SER A 80 -2.96 10.29 0.10
CA SER A 80 -3.93 11.36 0.05
C SER A 80 -5.29 10.79 0.42
N ASN A 81 -5.97 11.42 1.38
CA ASN A 81 -7.23 10.95 1.95
C ASN A 81 -8.27 12.08 1.92
N GLN A 82 -9.49 11.75 1.54
CA GLN A 82 -10.60 12.68 1.34
C GLN A 82 -11.46 12.84 2.61
N GLY A 83 -10.83 13.12 3.77
CA GLY A 83 -11.57 13.54 4.96
C GLY A 83 -11.67 12.52 6.10
N GLY A 84 -10.66 11.69 6.31
CA GLY A 84 -10.59 10.83 7.49
C GLY A 84 -10.98 9.36 7.27
N PRO A 85 -11.49 8.67 8.29
CA PRO A 85 -11.72 7.22 8.24
C PRO A 85 -12.75 6.83 7.17
N GLY A 86 -12.44 5.76 6.40
CA GLY A 86 -13.32 5.23 5.36
C GLY A 86 -13.38 6.04 4.08
N LYS A 87 -12.85 7.26 4.07
CA LYS A 87 -12.83 8.11 2.89
C LYS A 87 -11.81 7.61 1.87
N VAL A 88 -12.07 7.89 0.60
CA VAL A 88 -11.19 7.50 -0.51
C VAL A 88 -9.74 7.87 -0.18
N SER A 89 -8.87 6.87 -0.27
CA SER A 89 -7.45 6.99 0.03
C SER A 89 -6.62 6.52 -1.16
N THR A 90 -5.79 7.41 -1.69
CA THR A 90 -4.92 7.12 -2.84
C THR A 90 -3.47 7.03 -2.41
N ILE A 91 -2.73 6.07 -3.00
CA ILE A 91 -1.33 5.80 -2.69
C ILE A 91 -0.46 6.37 -3.80
N PHE A 92 0.47 7.24 -3.47
CA PHE A 92 1.53 7.67 -4.37
C PHE A 92 2.85 7.02 -3.95
N MET A 93 3.43 6.22 -4.81
CA MET A 93 4.71 5.56 -4.51
C MET A 93 5.84 6.18 -5.34
N ARG A 94 6.86 6.71 -4.66
CA ARG A 94 7.99 7.44 -5.29
C ARG A 94 7.56 8.59 -6.21
N GLY A 95 6.38 9.17 -5.93
CA GLY A 95 5.81 10.25 -6.74
C GLY A 95 5.08 9.81 -8.01
N ALA A 96 5.01 8.52 -8.31
CA ALA A 96 4.14 7.97 -9.35
C ALA A 96 2.66 8.10 -8.97
N GLU A 97 1.73 7.96 -9.93
CA GLU A 97 0.29 8.04 -9.71
C GLU A 97 -0.23 6.88 -8.84
N SER A 98 -1.44 7.04 -8.31
CA SER A 98 -2.05 6.01 -7.45
C SER A 98 -2.34 4.71 -8.22
N ASP A 99 -2.72 4.80 -9.46
CA ASP A 99 -2.98 3.70 -10.37
C ASP A 99 -1.71 3.10 -11.00
N HIS A 100 -0.53 3.63 -10.62
CA HIS A 100 0.79 3.04 -10.86
C HIS A 100 1.27 2.14 -9.72
N VAL A 101 0.47 1.94 -8.69
CA VAL A 101 0.80 1.11 -7.53
C VAL A 101 -0.10 -0.11 -7.52
N LEU A 102 0.50 -1.25 -7.86
CA LEU A 102 -0.21 -2.52 -7.81
C LEU A 102 -0.41 -2.97 -6.36
N VAL A 103 -1.66 -3.25 -5.99
CA VAL A 103 -1.99 -3.83 -4.69
C VAL A 103 -2.47 -5.26 -4.86
N LEU A 104 -1.87 -6.17 -4.10
CA LEU A 104 -2.24 -7.60 -4.05
C LEU A 104 -2.72 -7.96 -2.65
N LEU A 105 -3.71 -8.84 -2.56
CA LEU A 105 -4.16 -9.47 -1.33
C LEU A 105 -4.05 -10.99 -1.48
N ASP A 106 -3.17 -11.61 -0.68
CA ASP A 106 -2.81 -13.03 -0.77
C ASP A 106 -2.48 -13.48 -2.21
N GLY A 107 -1.79 -12.61 -2.96
CA GLY A 107 -1.37 -12.84 -4.34
C GLY A 107 -2.43 -12.51 -5.41
N ILE A 108 -3.66 -12.19 -5.01
CA ILE A 108 -4.71 -11.78 -5.96
C ILE A 108 -4.70 -10.26 -6.10
N ARG A 109 -4.68 -9.78 -7.34
CA ARG A 109 -4.74 -8.35 -7.66
C ARG A 109 -6.09 -7.77 -7.26
N ILE A 110 -6.05 -6.69 -6.47
CA ILE A 110 -7.22 -5.91 -6.07
C ILE A 110 -7.18 -4.52 -6.68
N GLY A 111 -8.33 -3.85 -6.72
CA GLY A 111 -8.49 -2.50 -7.25
C GLY A 111 -9.49 -2.44 -8.40
N THR A 112 -10.00 -1.24 -8.64
CA THR A 112 -11.03 -1.00 -9.64
C THR A 112 -10.42 -0.98 -11.05
N ALA A 113 -11.08 -1.58 -12.02
CA ALA A 113 -10.73 -1.41 -13.43
C ALA A 113 -11.23 -0.05 -13.97
N THR A 114 -12.21 0.55 -13.29
CA THR A 114 -12.78 1.85 -13.66
C THR A 114 -11.84 3.01 -13.31
N ALA A 115 -11.34 3.07 -12.08
CA ALA A 115 -10.50 4.18 -11.60
C ALA A 115 -9.02 3.79 -11.39
N GLY A 116 -8.66 2.50 -11.49
CA GLY A 116 -7.28 2.02 -11.48
C GLY A 116 -6.60 1.94 -10.11
N PHE A 117 -7.28 2.22 -8.99
CA PHE A 117 -6.68 2.14 -7.66
C PHE A 117 -7.46 1.20 -6.72
N ALA A 118 -6.82 0.75 -5.65
CA ALA A 118 -7.42 -0.13 -4.66
C ALA A 118 -8.04 0.67 -3.50
N ALA A 119 -9.24 0.29 -3.06
CA ALA A 119 -9.91 0.85 -1.89
C ALA A 119 -9.27 0.31 -0.59
N ILE A 120 -8.05 0.74 -0.30
CA ILE A 120 -7.26 0.25 0.84
C ILE A 120 -7.84 0.64 2.20
N GLN A 121 -8.69 1.67 2.26
CA GLN A 121 -9.35 2.13 3.49
C GLN A 121 -10.32 1.08 4.06
N ASP A 122 -10.81 0.16 3.22
CA ASP A 122 -11.79 -0.85 3.61
C ASP A 122 -11.15 -2.20 4.01
N ILE A 123 -9.80 -2.33 3.92
CA ILE A 123 -9.07 -3.54 4.30
C ILE A 123 -8.76 -3.50 5.81
N PRO A 124 -9.30 -4.45 6.61
CA PRO A 124 -9.15 -4.43 8.07
C PRO A 124 -7.73 -4.78 8.52
N VAL A 125 -7.07 -3.88 9.25
CA VAL A 125 -5.69 -4.06 9.75
C VAL A 125 -5.56 -5.27 10.69
N ASP A 126 -6.60 -5.57 11.48
CA ASP A 126 -6.60 -6.71 12.40
C ASP A 126 -6.51 -8.07 11.70
N GLN A 127 -6.89 -8.14 10.41
CA GLN A 127 -6.85 -9.36 9.60
C GLN A 127 -5.55 -9.51 8.79
N ILE A 128 -4.62 -8.54 8.90
CA ILE A 128 -3.34 -8.55 8.18
C ILE A 128 -2.26 -9.22 9.02
N GLU A 129 -1.52 -10.15 8.41
CA GLU A 129 -0.33 -10.78 8.98
C GLU A 129 0.92 -9.96 8.71
N ARG A 130 1.11 -9.57 7.45
CA ARG A 130 2.22 -8.72 7.03
C ARG A 130 1.90 -7.97 5.74
N ILE A 131 2.65 -6.92 5.50
CA ILE A 131 2.60 -6.15 4.26
C ILE A 131 4.02 -6.09 3.69
N GLU A 132 4.16 -6.46 2.44
CA GLU A 132 5.41 -6.35 1.69
C GLU A 132 5.31 -5.22 0.68
N ILE A 133 6.27 -4.31 0.70
CA ILE A 133 6.31 -3.12 -0.13
C ILE A 133 7.57 -3.19 -0.98
N VAL A 134 7.42 -3.21 -2.30
CA VAL A 134 8.54 -3.16 -3.25
C VAL A 134 8.42 -1.91 -4.09
N ARG A 135 9.46 -1.09 -4.09
CA ARG A 135 9.48 0.22 -4.74
C ARG A 135 10.24 0.18 -6.06
N GLY A 136 9.71 0.90 -7.05
CA GLY A 136 10.22 0.94 -8.42
C GLY A 136 9.54 -0.07 -9.34
N PRO A 137 9.79 -0.02 -10.65
CA PRO A 137 9.02 -0.76 -11.63
C PRO A 137 9.13 -2.28 -11.44
N ARG A 138 7.98 -2.94 -11.45
CA ARG A 138 7.81 -4.39 -11.35
C ARG A 138 6.96 -4.97 -12.48
N SER A 139 6.69 -4.18 -13.51
CA SER A 139 5.89 -4.63 -14.65
C SER A 139 6.47 -5.85 -15.34
N SER A 140 7.79 -6.06 -15.29
CA SER A 140 8.44 -7.26 -15.83
C SER A 140 8.08 -8.58 -15.11
N LEU A 141 7.40 -8.49 -13.95
CA LEU A 141 6.90 -9.64 -13.20
C LEU A 141 5.37 -9.61 -13.06
N TYR A 142 4.80 -8.42 -12.89
CA TYR A 142 3.39 -8.25 -12.54
C TYR A 142 2.54 -7.62 -13.65
N GLY A 143 3.15 -7.12 -14.74
CA GLY A 143 2.45 -6.49 -15.86
C GLY A 143 2.02 -5.05 -15.55
N SER A 144 0.87 -4.68 -16.10
CA SER A 144 0.28 -3.34 -15.96
C SER A 144 0.10 -2.92 -14.49
N GLU A 145 0.10 -1.59 -14.22
CA GLU A 145 -0.09 -0.96 -12.89
C GLU A 145 1.13 -1.01 -11.94
N ALA A 146 2.20 -1.77 -12.25
CA ALA A 146 3.38 -1.91 -11.39
C ALA A 146 4.53 -0.97 -11.80
N ILE A 147 4.24 0.28 -12.15
CA ILE A 147 5.21 1.33 -12.51
C ILE A 147 5.90 1.90 -11.27
N GLY A 148 5.13 2.32 -10.26
CA GLY A 148 5.63 2.88 -9.01
C GLY A 148 6.13 1.81 -8.05
N GLY A 149 5.50 0.65 -8.07
CA GLY A 149 5.84 -0.51 -7.23
C GLY A 149 4.67 -1.43 -6.95
N VAL A 150 4.87 -2.32 -5.99
CA VAL A 150 3.89 -3.34 -5.57
C VAL A 150 3.75 -3.30 -4.05
N ILE A 151 2.52 -3.34 -3.57
CA ILE A 151 2.16 -3.57 -2.18
C ILE A 151 1.43 -4.91 -2.11
N GLN A 152 1.99 -5.87 -1.39
CA GLN A 152 1.36 -7.17 -1.19
C GLN A 152 0.95 -7.32 0.26
N ILE A 153 -0.34 -7.55 0.48
CA ILE A 153 -0.96 -7.72 1.78
C ILE A 153 -1.22 -9.21 1.96
N PHE A 154 -0.73 -9.76 3.07
CA PHE A 154 -0.99 -11.13 3.46
C PHE A 154 -1.94 -11.14 4.65
N THR A 155 -3.03 -11.89 4.53
CA THR A 155 -3.98 -12.09 5.63
C THR A 155 -3.42 -13.07 6.66
N ARG A 156 -4.00 -13.07 7.87
CA ARG A 156 -3.50 -13.86 9.00
C ARG A 156 -3.43 -15.34 8.68
N ARG A 157 -2.27 -15.91 8.95
CA ARG A 157 -1.99 -17.35 8.89
C ARG A 157 -1.52 -17.81 10.27
N SER A 158 -2.04 -18.92 10.75
CA SER A 158 -1.67 -19.52 12.03
C SER A 158 -1.10 -20.92 11.79
N ASP A 159 0.19 -21.09 11.94
CA ASP A 159 0.90 -22.38 11.78
C ASP A 159 1.17 -23.11 13.10
N GLY A 160 0.82 -22.51 14.24
CA GLY A 160 0.95 -23.06 15.58
C GLY A 160 -0.28 -23.82 16.07
N ALA A 161 -0.36 -24.04 17.38
CA ALA A 161 -1.54 -24.61 18.02
C ALA A 161 -2.78 -23.75 17.76
N ILE A 162 -3.97 -24.38 17.76
CA ILE A 162 -5.22 -23.67 17.56
C ILE A 162 -5.46 -22.70 18.72
N THR A 163 -5.41 -21.40 18.43
CA THR A 163 -5.55 -20.34 19.42
C THR A 163 -6.61 -19.33 18.99
N PRO A 164 -7.56 -18.98 19.88
CA PRO A 164 -8.48 -17.87 19.66
C PRO A 164 -7.79 -16.54 19.95
N ARG A 165 -8.37 -15.45 19.46
CA ARG A 165 -7.95 -14.07 19.74
C ARG A 165 -9.15 -13.14 19.66
N ALA A 166 -9.14 -12.06 20.42
CA ALA A 166 -10.17 -11.03 20.38
C ALA A 166 -9.56 -9.65 20.71
N ARG A 167 -10.15 -8.59 20.17
CA ARG A 167 -9.84 -7.22 20.50
C ARG A 167 -11.10 -6.38 20.50
N PHE A 168 -11.26 -5.49 21.48
CA PHE A 168 -12.36 -4.54 21.60
C PHE A 168 -11.77 -3.16 21.85
N GLY A 169 -12.24 -2.16 21.14
CA GLY A 169 -11.75 -0.80 21.25
C GLY A 169 -12.85 0.24 21.20
N VAL A 170 -12.57 1.38 21.84
CA VAL A 170 -13.40 2.59 21.81
C VAL A 170 -12.51 3.81 21.64
N GLY A 171 -13.05 4.91 21.14
CA GLY A 171 -12.26 6.12 20.95
C GLY A 171 -13.07 7.37 20.65
N SER A 172 -12.34 8.42 20.25
CA SER A 172 -12.92 9.69 19.79
C SER A 172 -13.91 9.46 18.65
N HIS A 173 -14.83 10.40 18.46
CA HIS A 173 -15.87 10.34 17.42
C HIS A 173 -16.72 9.07 17.51
N SER A 174 -17.09 8.65 18.72
CA SER A 174 -17.87 7.43 19.00
C SER A 174 -17.28 6.17 18.39
N LEU A 175 -15.96 6.12 18.15
CA LEU A 175 -15.29 4.95 17.59
C LEU A 175 -15.57 3.71 18.43
N ARG A 176 -15.97 2.64 17.76
CA ARG A 176 -16.12 1.29 18.30
C ARG A 176 -15.49 0.31 17.34
N GLU A 177 -14.60 -0.51 17.87
CA GLU A 177 -13.91 -1.55 17.12
C GLU A 177 -14.06 -2.89 17.86
N ALA A 178 -14.23 -3.95 17.11
CA ALA A 178 -14.21 -5.31 17.62
C ALA A 178 -13.60 -6.23 16.57
N SER A 179 -12.71 -7.10 16.99
CA SER A 179 -12.23 -8.19 16.13
C SER A 179 -12.14 -9.48 16.93
N ALA A 180 -12.37 -10.60 16.25
CA ALA A 180 -12.23 -11.93 16.82
C ALA A 180 -11.71 -12.88 15.75
N GLY A 181 -10.89 -13.83 16.15
CA GLY A 181 -10.36 -14.82 15.24
C GLY A 181 -9.97 -16.10 15.95
N ILE A 182 -9.86 -17.16 15.19
CA ILE A 182 -9.33 -18.45 15.62
C ILE A 182 -8.54 -19.05 14.47
N GLY A 183 -7.41 -19.65 14.75
CA GLY A 183 -6.63 -20.32 13.73
C GLY A 183 -5.54 -21.17 14.35
N GLY A 184 -5.02 -22.08 13.55
CA GLY A 184 -3.96 -22.99 13.93
C GLY A 184 -3.80 -24.14 12.96
N ARG A 185 -2.89 -25.05 13.32
CA ARG A 185 -2.54 -26.25 12.56
C ARG A 185 -2.93 -27.51 13.34
N SER A 186 -3.46 -28.49 12.62
CA SER A 186 -3.70 -29.84 13.11
C SER A 186 -3.22 -30.84 12.05
N GLY A 187 -2.12 -31.53 12.33
CA GLY A 187 -1.49 -32.44 11.37
C GLY A 187 -1.07 -31.71 10.09
N HIS A 188 -1.59 -32.14 8.96
CA HIS A 188 -1.29 -31.59 7.64
C HIS A 188 -2.19 -30.39 7.26
N ALA A 189 -3.22 -30.10 8.05
CA ALA A 189 -4.17 -29.02 7.78
C ALA A 189 -3.91 -27.83 8.70
N TRP A 190 -4.07 -26.62 8.16
CA TRP A 190 -4.10 -25.38 8.93
C TRP A 190 -5.28 -24.53 8.48
N PHE A 191 -5.78 -23.69 9.37
CA PHE A 191 -6.88 -22.78 9.06
C PHE A 191 -6.80 -21.50 9.87
N GLY A 192 -7.49 -20.47 9.40
CA GLY A 192 -7.73 -19.21 10.08
C GLY A 192 -9.11 -18.67 9.71
N VAL A 193 -9.80 -18.15 10.72
CA VAL A 193 -11.07 -17.45 10.58
C VAL A 193 -10.99 -16.18 11.39
N ASP A 194 -11.20 -15.01 10.76
CA ASP A 194 -11.15 -13.71 11.39
C ASP A 194 -12.35 -12.87 10.99
N ALA A 195 -12.99 -12.24 11.96
CA ALA A 195 -14.05 -11.26 11.74
C ALA A 195 -13.66 -9.93 12.40
N ALA A 196 -14.02 -8.81 11.77
CA ALA A 196 -13.81 -7.49 12.34
C ALA A 196 -15.02 -6.58 12.09
N PHE A 197 -15.19 -5.64 12.99
CA PHE A 197 -16.20 -4.58 12.94
C PHE A 197 -15.56 -3.27 13.37
N GLN A 198 -15.85 -2.20 12.64
CA GLN A 198 -15.48 -0.85 12.98
C GLN A 198 -16.65 0.09 12.69
N ARG A 199 -16.89 1.06 13.57
CA ARG A 199 -17.82 2.16 13.36
C ARG A 199 -17.28 3.41 14.02
N THR A 200 -17.44 4.56 13.35
CA THR A 200 -17.18 5.90 13.89
C THR A 200 -18.22 6.86 13.34
N ASP A 201 -18.56 7.89 14.12
CA ASP A 201 -19.38 8.99 13.62
C ASP A 201 -18.54 9.98 12.75
N GLY A 202 -17.21 9.74 12.64
CA GLY A 202 -16.34 10.53 11.79
C GLY A 202 -16.14 11.98 12.22
N ILE A 203 -15.66 12.76 11.28
CA ILE A 203 -15.46 14.20 11.37
C ILE A 203 -16.18 14.84 10.20
N ASP A 204 -16.37 16.15 10.21
CA ASP A 204 -16.69 16.93 9.02
C ASP A 204 -15.53 16.79 8.02
N ALA A 205 -15.76 16.05 6.93
CA ALA A 205 -14.70 15.65 6.00
C ALA A 205 -14.26 16.77 5.07
N CYS A 206 -15.12 17.76 4.85
CA CYS A 206 -14.90 18.83 3.89
C CYS A 206 -15.13 20.21 4.53
N ARG A 207 -14.45 21.23 4.06
CA ARG A 207 -14.67 22.63 4.43
C ARG A 207 -15.06 23.52 3.24
N GLY A 208 -15.51 22.90 2.15
CA GLY A 208 -15.92 23.57 0.93
C GLY A 208 -14.82 24.36 0.20
N SER A 209 -14.70 24.19 -1.09
CA SER A 209 -13.79 24.99 -1.93
C SER A 209 -14.39 26.32 -2.34
N GLY A 210 -15.72 26.43 -2.29
CA GLY A 210 -16.48 27.57 -2.84
C GLY A 210 -16.44 27.67 -4.37
N THR A 211 -15.84 26.68 -5.06
CA THR A 211 -15.67 26.66 -6.51
C THR A 211 -16.18 25.36 -7.06
N LEU A 212 -17.16 25.43 -7.97
CA LEU A 212 -17.73 24.25 -8.63
C LEU A 212 -16.65 23.40 -9.29
N LEU A 213 -16.74 22.09 -9.12
CA LEU A 213 -15.81 21.07 -9.65
C LEU A 213 -14.36 21.18 -9.16
N GLN A 214 -14.11 21.92 -8.10
CA GLN A 214 -12.78 22.05 -7.52
C GLN A 214 -12.72 21.41 -6.12
N GLY A 215 -12.09 20.26 -6.01
CA GLY A 215 -11.94 19.55 -4.74
C GLY A 215 -13.28 19.20 -4.11
N CYS A 216 -13.43 19.39 -2.81
CA CYS A 216 -14.70 19.36 -2.13
C CYS A 216 -15.42 20.70 -2.31
N PHE A 217 -16.43 20.76 -3.16
CA PHE A 217 -17.16 22.00 -3.47
C PHE A 217 -18.50 22.12 -2.73
N VAL A 218 -19.01 21.04 -2.18
CA VAL A 218 -20.17 21.01 -1.28
C VAL A 218 -19.62 20.93 0.16
N ASP A 219 -20.17 21.72 1.02
CA ASP A 219 -19.83 21.80 2.43
C ASP A 219 -21.11 21.54 3.23
N GLU A 220 -21.22 20.35 3.79
CA GLU A 220 -22.29 19.93 4.68
C GLU A 220 -21.67 19.87 6.09
N PRO A 221 -21.94 20.86 6.99
CA PRO A 221 -21.24 20.98 8.25
C PRO A 221 -21.72 19.95 9.30
N ASP A 222 -21.68 18.69 8.96
CA ASP A 222 -22.07 17.57 9.79
C ASP A 222 -20.90 16.63 10.08
N ARG A 223 -21.14 15.39 10.34
CA ARG A 223 -20.12 14.36 10.58
C ARG A 223 -20.29 13.22 9.61
N ASP A 224 -19.22 12.96 8.93
CA ASP A 224 -19.13 11.91 7.93
C ASP A 224 -18.73 10.57 8.54
N GLY A 225 -19.71 9.79 8.90
CA GLY A 225 -19.53 8.50 9.54
C GLY A 225 -18.92 7.43 8.63
N TYR A 226 -18.46 6.37 9.28
CA TYR A 226 -17.94 5.19 8.61
C TYR A 226 -18.27 3.92 9.40
N ARG A 227 -18.64 2.86 8.70
CA ARG A 227 -18.84 1.52 9.26
C ARG A 227 -18.25 0.49 8.33
N ASN A 228 -17.52 -0.49 8.89
CA ASN A 228 -16.98 -1.63 8.14
C ASN A 228 -17.25 -2.93 8.91
N ARG A 229 -17.63 -3.97 8.18
CA ARG A 229 -17.76 -5.34 8.67
C ARG A 229 -17.00 -6.25 7.74
N SER A 230 -16.20 -7.14 8.30
CA SER A 230 -15.38 -8.01 7.47
C SER A 230 -15.28 -9.42 8.04
N LEU A 231 -15.09 -10.36 7.12
CA LEU A 231 -14.83 -11.77 7.40
C LEU A 231 -13.66 -12.21 6.51
N ASN A 232 -12.65 -12.82 7.10
CA ASN A 232 -11.54 -13.46 6.41
C ASN A 232 -11.47 -14.93 6.76
N LEU A 233 -11.39 -15.76 5.74
CA LEU A 233 -11.25 -17.22 5.83
C LEU A 233 -9.97 -17.61 5.10
N ARG A 234 -9.15 -18.44 5.73
CA ARG A 234 -7.95 -18.97 5.09
C ARG A 234 -7.69 -20.39 5.56
N GLY A 235 -7.17 -21.24 4.68
CA GLY A 235 -6.81 -22.59 5.05
C GLY A 235 -5.93 -23.26 4.02
N GLY A 236 -5.30 -24.35 4.44
CA GLY A 236 -4.44 -25.12 3.55
C GLY A 236 -4.16 -26.52 4.05
N LEU A 237 -3.60 -27.31 3.14
CA LEU A 237 -3.21 -28.69 3.34
C LEU A 237 -1.79 -28.90 2.81
N ASP A 238 -0.92 -29.43 3.66
CA ASP A 238 0.41 -29.90 3.27
C ASP A 238 0.34 -31.42 3.08
N LEU A 239 0.29 -31.86 1.84
CA LEU A 239 0.10 -33.25 1.48
C LEU A 239 1.46 -33.97 1.24
N ALA A 240 1.43 -35.28 1.23
CA ALA A 240 2.63 -36.07 0.94
C ALA A 240 3.15 -35.79 -0.49
N GLY A 241 4.46 -35.94 -0.69
CA GLY A 241 5.09 -35.77 -2.00
C GLY A 241 5.31 -34.30 -2.42
N GLY A 242 5.33 -33.37 -1.46
CA GLY A 242 5.60 -31.96 -1.74
C GLY A 242 4.43 -31.20 -2.37
N LEU A 243 3.21 -31.71 -2.22
CA LEU A 243 1.99 -31.08 -2.71
C LEU A 243 1.38 -30.21 -1.60
N THR A 244 1.08 -28.95 -1.90
CA THR A 244 0.40 -28.01 -1.00
C THR A 244 -0.84 -27.43 -1.66
N LEU A 245 -1.90 -27.26 -0.90
CA LEU A 245 -3.13 -26.60 -1.33
C LEU A 245 -3.45 -25.48 -0.34
N GLU A 246 -3.67 -24.28 -0.84
CA GLU A 246 -4.11 -23.13 -0.04
C GLU A 246 -5.37 -22.51 -0.66
N ALA A 247 -6.26 -22.01 0.19
CA ALA A 247 -7.41 -21.22 -0.23
C ALA A 247 -7.65 -20.10 0.77
N HIS A 248 -8.12 -18.97 0.26
CA HIS A 248 -8.48 -17.81 1.08
C HIS A 248 -9.72 -17.11 0.52
N ALA A 249 -10.43 -16.42 1.40
CA ALA A 249 -11.53 -15.54 1.04
C ALA A 249 -11.64 -14.39 2.04
N LEU A 250 -11.69 -13.16 1.54
CA LEU A 250 -11.97 -11.96 2.33
C LEU A 250 -13.24 -11.30 1.79
N HIS A 251 -14.12 -10.88 2.69
CA HIS A 251 -15.28 -10.05 2.41
C HIS A 251 -15.27 -8.87 3.39
N ALA A 252 -15.32 -7.65 2.87
CA ALA A 252 -15.50 -6.43 3.64
C ALA A 252 -16.67 -5.64 3.05
N ASP A 253 -17.58 -5.23 3.92
CA ASP A 253 -18.78 -4.44 3.63
C ASP A 253 -18.66 -3.14 4.40
N ALA A 254 -18.54 -2.03 3.70
CA ALA A 254 -18.33 -0.71 4.25
C ALA A 254 -19.44 0.26 3.84
N PHE A 255 -19.93 1.03 4.79
CA PHE A 255 -20.80 2.17 4.60
C PHE A 255 -20.02 3.45 4.93
N ASN A 256 -20.12 4.46 4.08
CA ASN A 256 -19.38 5.69 4.19
C ASN A 256 -20.25 6.90 3.87
N GLU A 257 -20.23 7.90 4.74
CA GLU A 257 -20.85 9.21 4.56
C GLU A 257 -19.77 10.22 4.13
N TYR A 258 -20.11 11.21 3.32
CA TYR A 258 -19.20 12.27 2.86
C TYR A 258 -19.99 13.44 2.30
N ASP A 259 -19.41 14.64 2.30
CA ASP A 259 -20.02 15.83 1.71
C ASP A 259 -20.25 15.67 0.21
N GLY A 260 -21.47 15.91 -0.26
CA GLY A 260 -21.80 15.69 -1.64
C GLY A 260 -23.10 16.38 -2.10
N SER A 261 -23.57 16.00 -3.26
CA SER A 261 -24.75 16.56 -3.89
C SER A 261 -25.55 15.50 -4.63
N ILE A 262 -26.74 15.88 -5.11
CA ILE A 262 -27.58 15.00 -5.92
C ILE A 262 -26.88 14.45 -7.18
N PHE A 263 -25.78 15.06 -7.62
CA PHE A 263 -25.02 14.61 -8.78
C PHE A 263 -23.89 13.65 -8.42
N GLY A 264 -23.31 13.76 -7.23
CA GLY A 264 -22.16 12.98 -6.77
C GLY A 264 -22.47 12.07 -5.59
N GLY A 265 -23.65 12.21 -4.97
CA GLY A 265 -24.02 11.52 -3.74
C GLY A 265 -23.35 12.10 -2.51
N ASN A 266 -23.78 11.65 -1.32
CA ASN A 266 -23.19 11.94 -0.02
C ASN A 266 -23.08 10.69 0.87
N GLU A 267 -23.45 9.52 0.33
CA GLU A 267 -23.28 8.22 0.96
C GLU A 267 -22.79 7.18 -0.05
N SER A 268 -22.08 6.16 0.42
CA SER A 268 -21.76 4.98 -0.40
C SER A 268 -21.76 3.69 0.40
N ASP A 269 -22.23 2.62 -0.26
CA ASP A 269 -22.01 1.24 0.14
C ASP A 269 -20.89 0.65 -0.72
N ASN A 270 -19.81 0.20 -0.08
CA ASN A 270 -18.64 -0.36 -0.73
C ASN A 270 -18.44 -1.82 -0.32
N VAL A 271 -18.19 -2.70 -1.28
CA VAL A 271 -17.94 -4.12 -1.01
C VAL A 271 -16.64 -4.55 -1.68
N GLN A 272 -15.70 -4.98 -0.85
CA GLN A 272 -14.46 -5.62 -1.29
C GLN A 272 -14.56 -7.12 -1.05
N GLN A 273 -14.41 -7.94 -2.11
CA GLN A 273 -14.36 -9.39 -1.99
C GLN A 273 -13.13 -9.91 -2.73
N VAL A 274 -12.39 -10.78 -2.09
CA VAL A 274 -11.26 -11.48 -2.71
C VAL A 274 -11.37 -12.94 -2.36
N ALA A 275 -11.30 -13.82 -3.35
CA ALA A 275 -11.22 -15.25 -3.14
C ALA A 275 -10.15 -15.83 -4.04
N GLY A 276 -9.33 -16.72 -3.52
CA GLY A 276 -8.26 -17.35 -4.28
C GLY A 276 -7.91 -18.74 -3.77
N ALA A 277 -7.29 -19.50 -4.65
CA ALA A 277 -6.71 -20.80 -4.34
C ALA A 277 -5.36 -20.95 -5.04
N ALA A 278 -4.43 -21.63 -4.38
CA ALA A 278 -3.12 -21.93 -4.91
C ALA A 278 -2.79 -23.43 -4.69
N LEU A 279 -2.21 -24.05 -5.71
CA LEU A 279 -1.67 -25.39 -5.68
C LEU A 279 -0.16 -25.30 -5.88
N GLY A 280 0.60 -25.72 -4.88
CA GLY A 280 2.05 -25.86 -4.95
C GLY A 280 2.45 -27.32 -5.11
N TYR A 281 3.44 -27.59 -5.94
CA TYR A 281 4.00 -28.93 -6.10
C TYR A 281 5.51 -28.87 -6.26
N ALA A 282 6.23 -29.49 -5.34
CA ALA A 282 7.68 -29.62 -5.38
C ALA A 282 8.08 -31.09 -5.59
N PRO A 283 8.12 -31.56 -6.87
CA PRO A 283 8.48 -32.95 -7.17
C PRO A 283 9.93 -33.30 -6.82
N SER A 284 10.76 -32.30 -6.65
CA SER A 284 12.17 -32.43 -6.25
C SER A 284 12.64 -31.15 -5.58
N GLU A 285 13.84 -31.15 -5.02
CA GLU A 285 14.47 -29.95 -4.41
C GLU A 285 14.80 -28.87 -5.46
N VAL A 286 14.86 -29.23 -6.74
CA VAL A 286 15.24 -28.33 -7.85
C VAL A 286 14.05 -27.78 -8.62
N VAL A 287 12.85 -28.34 -8.49
CA VAL A 287 11.67 -27.94 -9.27
C VAL A 287 10.52 -27.61 -8.36
N ARG A 288 9.96 -26.43 -8.54
CA ARG A 288 8.74 -25.96 -7.87
C ARG A 288 7.73 -25.50 -8.91
N LEU A 289 6.52 -26.00 -8.81
CA LEU A 289 5.40 -25.63 -9.67
C LEU A 289 4.32 -24.97 -8.80
N THR A 290 3.76 -23.88 -9.28
CA THR A 290 2.65 -23.20 -8.59
C THR A 290 1.56 -22.88 -9.62
N ALA A 291 0.33 -23.25 -9.31
CA ALA A 291 -0.86 -22.81 -10.02
C ALA A 291 -1.73 -21.99 -9.05
N GLN A 292 -2.14 -20.82 -9.46
CA GLN A 292 -3.00 -19.94 -8.66
C GLN A 292 -4.17 -19.46 -9.50
N ALA A 293 -5.34 -19.36 -8.90
CA ALA A 293 -6.51 -18.70 -9.50
C ALA A 293 -7.26 -17.91 -8.44
N GLY A 294 -7.84 -16.80 -8.84
CA GLY A 294 -8.59 -15.98 -7.91
C GLY A 294 -9.53 -15.00 -8.60
N ARG A 295 -10.41 -14.45 -7.79
CA ARG A 295 -11.39 -13.44 -8.17
C ARG A 295 -11.43 -12.35 -7.14
N ALA A 296 -11.39 -11.10 -7.60
CA ALA A 296 -11.64 -9.92 -6.80
C ALA A 296 -12.89 -9.20 -7.30
N TYR A 297 -13.69 -8.70 -6.37
CA TYR A 297 -14.75 -7.74 -6.62
C TYR A 297 -14.44 -6.46 -5.86
N ASP A 298 -14.61 -5.34 -6.54
CA ASP A 298 -14.68 -4.01 -5.96
C ASP A 298 -16.00 -3.40 -6.42
N LYS A 299 -16.94 -3.22 -5.50
CA LYS A 299 -18.28 -2.73 -5.78
C LYS A 299 -18.52 -1.47 -4.98
N SER A 300 -19.04 -0.45 -5.64
CA SER A 300 -19.40 0.81 -5.02
C SER A 300 -20.74 1.29 -5.55
N THR A 301 -21.70 1.46 -4.65
CA THR A 301 -22.98 2.11 -4.93
C THR A 301 -23.04 3.40 -4.16
N THR A 302 -23.28 4.48 -4.88
CA THR A 302 -23.34 5.85 -4.37
C THR A 302 -24.77 6.31 -4.30
N TYR A 303 -25.12 6.98 -3.21
CA TYR A 303 -26.46 7.49 -2.94
C TYR A 303 -26.40 8.97 -2.60
N PHE A 304 -27.49 9.65 -2.86
CA PHE A 304 -27.78 10.95 -2.29
C PHE A 304 -28.89 10.81 -1.25
N TYR A 305 -28.56 11.09 0.00
CA TYR A 305 -29.52 11.19 1.10
C TYR A 305 -29.91 12.65 1.29
N ASP A 306 -31.20 12.95 1.09
CA ASP A 306 -31.79 14.27 1.32
C ASP A 306 -32.36 14.31 2.75
N GLU A 307 -31.67 15.00 3.65
CA GLU A 307 -32.09 15.17 5.05
C GLU A 307 -33.45 15.89 5.17
N GLY A 308 -33.76 16.79 4.23
CA GLY A 308 -34.97 17.60 4.28
C GLY A 308 -36.26 16.80 4.12
N ASN A 309 -36.22 15.70 3.38
CA ASN A 309 -37.38 14.83 3.12
C ASN A 309 -37.14 13.37 3.56
N GLY A 310 -35.95 13.01 4.03
CA GLY A 310 -35.59 11.68 4.48
C GLY A 310 -35.53 10.64 3.36
N THR A 311 -35.27 11.05 2.12
CA THR A 311 -35.21 10.13 0.97
C THR A 311 -33.77 9.83 0.56
N ARG A 312 -33.52 8.57 0.19
CA ARG A 312 -32.25 8.07 -0.34
C ARG A 312 -32.43 7.68 -1.80
N SER A 313 -31.62 8.23 -2.68
CA SER A 313 -31.70 8.02 -4.13
C SER A 313 -30.39 7.46 -4.65
N ASP A 314 -30.43 6.45 -5.53
CA ASP A 314 -29.25 5.91 -6.20
C ASP A 314 -28.75 6.93 -7.24
N VAL A 315 -27.48 7.31 -7.16
CA VAL A 315 -26.86 8.28 -8.08
C VAL A 315 -25.69 7.69 -8.88
N GLY A 316 -25.14 6.56 -8.45
CA GLY A 316 -24.06 5.89 -9.16
C GLY A 316 -23.79 4.48 -8.70
N ARG A 317 -23.37 3.60 -9.61
CA ARG A 317 -22.85 2.28 -9.29
C ARG A 317 -21.70 1.94 -10.21
N PHE A 318 -20.60 1.50 -9.63
CA PHE A 318 -19.39 1.06 -10.32
C PHE A 318 -18.90 -0.23 -9.70
N ASP A 319 -19.13 -1.33 -10.40
CA ASP A 319 -18.69 -2.65 -9.97
C ASP A 319 -17.57 -3.14 -10.89
N THR A 320 -16.46 -3.54 -10.31
CA THR A 320 -15.37 -4.24 -11.01
C THR A 320 -15.33 -5.68 -10.55
N ARG A 321 -15.24 -6.61 -11.50
CA ARG A 321 -14.85 -8.00 -11.27
C ARG A 321 -13.56 -8.27 -12.00
N ARG A 322 -12.55 -8.76 -11.29
CA ARG A 322 -11.26 -9.16 -11.83
C ARG A 322 -11.05 -10.65 -11.59
N ASP A 323 -10.94 -11.44 -12.64
CA ASP A 323 -10.59 -12.84 -12.61
C ASP A 323 -9.12 -12.99 -12.99
N THR A 324 -8.36 -13.80 -12.25
CA THR A 324 -6.93 -14.03 -12.49
C THR A 324 -6.59 -15.50 -12.42
N ALA A 325 -5.66 -15.94 -13.27
CA ALA A 325 -5.02 -17.24 -13.16
C ALA A 325 -3.52 -17.11 -13.49
N ALA A 326 -2.69 -17.86 -12.78
CA ALA A 326 -1.25 -17.86 -12.96
C ALA A 326 -0.70 -19.28 -12.87
N LEU A 327 0.28 -19.58 -13.71
CA LEU A 327 1.10 -20.79 -13.64
C LEU A 327 2.56 -20.37 -13.56
N GLN A 328 3.30 -20.92 -12.61
CA GLN A 328 4.72 -20.63 -12.46
C GLN A 328 5.52 -21.91 -12.26
N ALA A 329 6.68 -21.98 -12.90
CA ALA A 329 7.67 -23.03 -12.69
C ALA A 329 8.98 -22.40 -12.25
N GLY A 330 9.48 -22.80 -11.09
CA GLY A 330 10.77 -22.42 -10.54
C GLY A 330 11.78 -23.56 -10.66
N PHE A 331 13.00 -23.24 -11.05
CA PHE A 331 14.10 -24.19 -11.25
C PHE A 331 15.34 -23.69 -10.51
N ASP A 332 15.83 -24.45 -9.54
CA ASP A 332 17.14 -24.23 -8.92
C ASP A 332 18.21 -24.87 -9.79
N LEU A 333 18.76 -24.09 -10.73
CA LEU A 333 19.74 -24.56 -11.71
C LEU A 333 21.09 -24.91 -11.07
N ALA A 334 21.42 -24.25 -9.98
CA ALA A 334 22.58 -24.48 -9.15
C ALA A 334 22.31 -23.90 -7.72
N PRO A 335 23.12 -24.18 -6.70
CA PRO A 335 22.92 -23.66 -5.35
C PRO A 335 22.84 -22.14 -5.23
N THR A 336 23.27 -21.42 -6.27
CA THR A 336 23.29 -19.95 -6.31
C THR A 336 22.60 -19.39 -7.57
N GLN A 337 21.84 -20.22 -8.29
CA GLN A 337 21.19 -19.80 -9.53
C GLN A 337 19.76 -20.35 -9.60
N ALA A 338 18.80 -19.48 -9.82
CA ALA A 338 17.40 -19.84 -9.96
C ALA A 338 16.81 -19.23 -11.25
N LEU A 339 15.91 -19.97 -11.88
CA LEU A 339 15.13 -19.53 -13.03
C LEU A 339 13.65 -19.71 -12.71
N SER A 340 12.86 -18.68 -12.91
CA SER A 340 11.39 -18.74 -12.84
C SER A 340 10.80 -18.45 -14.21
N LEU A 341 9.84 -19.25 -14.63
CA LEU A 341 9.05 -19.07 -15.83
C LEU A 341 7.58 -19.01 -15.44
N GLY A 342 6.80 -18.14 -16.07
CA GLY A 342 5.39 -18.06 -15.73
C GLY A 342 4.50 -17.60 -16.86
N PHE A 343 3.22 -17.90 -16.66
CA PHE A 343 2.10 -17.48 -17.49
C PHE A 343 1.02 -16.89 -16.60
N ASP A 344 0.48 -15.74 -17.00
CA ASP A 344 -0.64 -15.07 -16.32
C ASP A 344 -1.79 -14.84 -17.30
N TRP A 345 -3.00 -14.95 -16.78
CA TRP A 345 -4.22 -14.50 -17.43
C TRP A 345 -5.00 -13.61 -16.47
N GLN A 346 -5.57 -12.53 -16.99
CA GLN A 346 -6.45 -11.62 -16.27
C GLN A 346 -7.63 -11.23 -17.14
N SER A 347 -8.83 -11.17 -16.56
CA SER A 347 -10.03 -10.65 -17.18
C SER A 347 -10.66 -9.60 -16.27
N ASP A 348 -10.74 -8.36 -16.74
CA ASP A 348 -11.44 -7.27 -16.09
C ASP A 348 -12.84 -7.12 -16.66
N ASN A 349 -13.84 -7.02 -15.79
CA ASN A 349 -15.24 -6.79 -16.16
C ASN A 349 -15.77 -5.62 -15.34
N VAL A 350 -16.46 -4.71 -16.00
CA VAL A 350 -17.07 -3.51 -15.40
C VAL A 350 -18.59 -3.59 -15.56
N GLU A 351 -19.30 -3.35 -14.47
CA GLU A 351 -20.76 -3.15 -14.47
C GLU A 351 -21.05 -1.80 -13.79
N SER A 352 -21.87 -0.97 -14.46
CA SER A 352 -22.18 0.38 -14.00
C SER A 352 -23.62 0.75 -14.37
N MET A 353 -24.22 1.68 -13.62
CA MET A 353 -25.47 2.32 -14.04
C MET A 353 -25.27 3.15 -15.31
N THR A 354 -24.06 3.58 -15.56
CA THR A 354 -23.64 4.31 -16.74
C THR A 354 -23.18 3.32 -17.82
N ALA A 355 -23.67 3.43 -19.04
CA ALA A 355 -23.37 2.49 -20.10
C ALA A 355 -21.98 2.76 -20.71
N TYR A 356 -21.04 1.86 -20.48
CA TYR A 356 -19.72 1.86 -21.13
C TYR A 356 -19.80 1.18 -22.50
N ALA A 357 -19.07 1.73 -23.48
CA ALA A 357 -18.98 1.12 -24.81
C ALA A 357 -18.26 -0.24 -24.79
N VAL A 358 -17.29 -0.40 -23.87
CA VAL A 358 -16.55 -1.65 -23.62
C VAL A 358 -16.59 -1.93 -22.12
N THR A 359 -16.98 -3.14 -21.74
CA THR A 359 -17.15 -3.56 -20.34
C THR A 359 -16.23 -4.71 -19.93
N ARG A 360 -15.45 -5.25 -20.86
CA ARG A 360 -14.52 -6.37 -20.60
C ARG A 360 -13.20 -6.16 -21.31
N ARG A 361 -12.14 -6.63 -20.70
CA ARG A 361 -10.78 -6.65 -21.27
C ARG A 361 -10.00 -7.83 -20.73
N ASP A 362 -9.47 -8.63 -21.63
CA ASP A 362 -8.60 -9.76 -21.29
C ASP A 362 -7.13 -9.42 -21.55
N THR A 363 -6.26 -9.96 -20.72
CA THR A 363 -4.79 -9.85 -20.88
C THR A 363 -4.14 -11.20 -20.61
N PHE A 364 -3.28 -11.63 -21.52
CA PHE A 364 -2.42 -12.81 -21.38
C PHE A 364 -0.97 -12.36 -21.27
N ALA A 365 -0.19 -13.06 -20.47
CA ALA A 365 1.22 -12.71 -20.38
C ALA A 365 2.11 -13.91 -20.08
N THR A 366 3.36 -13.82 -20.55
CA THR A 366 4.43 -14.73 -20.20
C THR A 366 5.59 -13.97 -19.63
N PHE A 367 6.28 -14.55 -18.64
CA PHE A 367 7.47 -13.93 -18.05
C PHE A 367 8.55 -14.95 -17.73
N ALA A 368 9.77 -14.44 -17.62
CA ALA A 368 10.93 -15.18 -17.14
C ALA A 368 11.73 -14.30 -16.19
N GLU A 369 12.26 -14.88 -15.10
CA GLU A 369 13.20 -14.25 -14.19
C GLU A 369 14.36 -15.19 -13.90
N TYR A 370 15.58 -14.66 -14.03
CA TYR A 370 16.82 -15.34 -13.66
C TYR A 370 17.50 -14.61 -12.53
N GLN A 371 17.87 -15.33 -11.49
CA GLN A 371 18.62 -14.84 -10.34
C GLN A 371 19.91 -15.66 -10.19
N ALA A 372 21.03 -14.98 -9.92
CA ALA A 372 22.31 -15.63 -9.73
C ALA A 372 23.21 -14.91 -8.74
N ARG A 373 24.04 -15.67 -8.03
CA ARG A 373 25.10 -15.18 -7.16
C ARG A 373 26.44 -15.76 -7.59
N PHE A 374 27.39 -14.90 -7.92
CA PHE A 374 28.75 -15.23 -8.33
C PHE A 374 29.75 -14.57 -7.37
N GLY A 375 30.16 -15.29 -6.33
CA GLY A 375 31.01 -14.73 -5.28
C GLY A 375 30.31 -13.58 -4.56
N ALA A 376 30.89 -12.39 -4.63
CA ALA A 376 30.33 -11.18 -4.05
C ALA A 376 29.22 -10.54 -4.90
N HIS A 377 29.08 -10.92 -6.17
CA HIS A 377 28.14 -10.33 -7.09
C HIS A 377 26.81 -11.08 -7.11
N ARG A 378 25.70 -10.33 -7.19
CA ARG A 378 24.33 -10.82 -7.38
C ARG A 378 23.77 -10.22 -8.66
N LEU A 379 23.07 -11.01 -9.42
CA LEU A 379 22.41 -10.60 -10.67
C LEU A 379 20.93 -11.01 -10.61
N GLN A 380 20.08 -10.16 -11.14
CA GLN A 380 18.66 -10.44 -11.38
C GLN A 380 18.30 -9.89 -12.75
N ALA A 381 17.67 -10.69 -13.59
CA ALA A 381 17.16 -10.25 -14.88
C ALA A 381 15.76 -10.80 -15.07
N SER A 382 14.83 -9.96 -15.52
CA SER A 382 13.47 -10.41 -15.85
C SER A 382 13.00 -9.80 -17.16
N ALA A 383 12.15 -10.53 -17.86
CA ALA A 383 11.48 -10.11 -19.08
C ALA A 383 10.04 -10.62 -19.07
N ARG A 384 9.13 -9.83 -19.59
CA ARG A 384 7.70 -10.14 -19.70
C ARG A 384 7.14 -9.60 -21.00
N HIS A 385 6.23 -10.36 -21.58
CA HIS A 385 5.40 -9.94 -22.70
C HIS A 385 3.92 -10.07 -22.30
N ASP A 386 3.20 -8.96 -22.34
CA ASP A 386 1.76 -8.88 -22.12
C ASP A 386 1.08 -8.69 -23.47
N ASP A 387 0.05 -9.49 -23.75
CA ASP A 387 -0.86 -9.34 -24.87
C ASP A 387 -2.23 -8.90 -24.33
N ASN A 388 -2.49 -7.61 -24.47
CA ASN A 388 -3.72 -6.98 -24.00
C ASN A 388 -4.71 -6.87 -25.16
N GLU A 389 -5.92 -7.40 -24.98
CA GLU A 389 -6.97 -7.46 -26.01
C GLU A 389 -7.21 -6.11 -26.70
N GLN A 390 -7.06 -5.00 -25.99
CA GLN A 390 -7.36 -3.66 -26.47
C GLN A 390 -6.13 -2.93 -27.03
N PHE A 391 -4.96 -3.13 -26.40
CA PHE A 391 -3.76 -2.35 -26.69
C PHE A 391 -2.64 -3.18 -27.34
N GLY A 392 -2.88 -4.49 -27.55
CA GLY A 392 -1.90 -5.38 -28.18
C GLY A 392 -0.71 -5.71 -27.28
N GLY A 393 0.41 -6.08 -27.91
CA GLY A 393 1.60 -6.58 -27.24
C GLY A 393 2.48 -5.51 -26.60
N HIS A 394 2.84 -5.71 -25.31
CA HIS A 394 3.75 -4.85 -24.57
C HIS A 394 4.87 -5.66 -23.91
N GLY A 395 6.12 -5.30 -24.21
CA GLY A 395 7.30 -5.90 -23.60
C GLY A 395 7.87 -5.06 -22.47
N THR A 396 8.14 -5.68 -21.31
CA THR A 396 8.82 -5.06 -20.19
C THR A 396 9.99 -5.91 -19.71
N GLY A 397 11.00 -5.25 -19.10
CA GLY A 397 12.17 -5.93 -18.58
C GLY A 397 12.80 -5.21 -17.41
N SER A 398 13.57 -5.94 -16.61
CA SER A 398 14.41 -5.35 -15.58
C SER A 398 15.74 -6.05 -15.43
N LEU A 399 16.75 -5.29 -15.00
CA LEU A 399 18.07 -5.79 -14.63
C LEU A 399 18.42 -5.25 -13.25
N GLY A 400 18.93 -6.12 -12.40
CA GLY A 400 19.47 -5.80 -11.08
C GLY A 400 20.89 -6.34 -10.93
N TRP A 401 21.75 -5.54 -10.34
CA TRP A 401 23.08 -5.94 -9.92
C TRP A 401 23.31 -5.53 -8.48
N GLY A 402 23.96 -6.39 -7.72
CA GLY A 402 24.41 -6.11 -6.36
C GLY A 402 25.83 -6.60 -6.14
N MET A 403 26.53 -5.94 -5.22
CA MET A 403 27.85 -6.34 -4.79
C MET A 403 27.94 -6.31 -3.27
N ASP A 404 28.18 -7.48 -2.67
CA ASP A 404 28.40 -7.64 -1.25
C ASP A 404 29.85 -7.25 -0.92
N LEU A 405 30.04 -6.19 -0.13
CA LEU A 405 31.32 -5.71 0.36
C LEU A 405 31.59 -6.24 1.79
N SER A 406 32.76 -5.91 2.32
CA SER A 406 33.07 -6.24 3.70
C SER A 406 32.14 -5.51 4.70
N ARG A 407 32.01 -6.04 5.92
CA ARG A 407 31.23 -5.46 7.03
C ARG A 407 29.73 -5.29 6.74
N GLY A 408 29.14 -6.20 5.95
CA GLY A 408 27.70 -6.19 5.68
C GLY A 408 27.20 -5.06 4.77
N VAL A 409 28.08 -4.36 4.09
CA VAL A 409 27.72 -3.33 3.12
C VAL A 409 27.41 -3.96 1.77
N ARG A 410 26.32 -3.52 1.13
CA ARG A 410 25.94 -3.89 -0.22
C ARG A 410 25.71 -2.66 -1.08
N LEU A 411 26.27 -2.68 -2.28
CA LEU A 411 25.91 -1.77 -3.36
C LEU A 411 24.87 -2.43 -4.26
N ARG A 412 23.91 -1.65 -4.76
CA ARG A 412 22.84 -2.11 -5.64
C ARG A 412 22.64 -1.14 -6.79
N ALA A 413 22.37 -1.66 -7.97
CA ALA A 413 21.92 -0.90 -9.13
C ALA A 413 20.79 -1.68 -9.81
N THR A 414 19.68 -1.02 -10.12
CA THR A 414 18.60 -1.61 -10.87
C THR A 414 18.11 -0.69 -11.96
N ALA A 415 17.69 -1.26 -13.08
CA ALA A 415 17.03 -0.57 -14.17
C ALA A 415 15.83 -1.40 -14.62
N GLY A 416 14.73 -0.76 -14.97
CA GLY A 416 13.54 -1.46 -15.41
C GLY A 416 12.60 -0.57 -16.20
N THR A 417 11.71 -1.24 -16.94
CA THR A 417 10.62 -0.62 -17.70
C THR A 417 9.28 -1.02 -17.11
N GLY A 418 8.28 -0.20 -17.29
CA GLY A 418 6.90 -0.48 -16.90
C GLY A 418 5.93 0.08 -17.91
N PHE A 419 4.70 -0.39 -17.85
CA PHE A 419 3.60 0.17 -18.61
C PHE A 419 2.30 0.11 -17.78
N LYS A 420 1.31 0.93 -18.17
CA LYS A 420 -0.05 0.87 -17.64
C LYS A 420 -1.03 1.12 -18.78
N ALA A 421 -1.99 0.23 -18.92
CA ALA A 421 -3.13 0.43 -19.82
C ALA A 421 -4.09 1.48 -19.21
N PRO A 422 -4.68 2.38 -20.02
CA PRO A 422 -5.73 3.29 -19.57
C PRO A 422 -6.86 2.53 -18.88
N THR A 423 -7.49 3.15 -17.89
CA THR A 423 -8.64 2.58 -17.17
C THR A 423 -9.92 2.63 -18.02
N PHE A 424 -10.97 1.95 -17.59
CA PHE A 424 -12.26 2.04 -18.30
C PHE A 424 -12.86 3.45 -18.18
N ASN A 425 -12.65 4.18 -17.06
CA ASN A 425 -13.11 5.57 -16.96
C ASN A 425 -12.34 6.49 -17.89
N ASP A 426 -11.03 6.34 -18.02
CA ASP A 426 -10.23 7.15 -18.94
C ASP A 426 -10.72 7.03 -20.38
N LEU A 427 -11.15 5.82 -20.78
CA LEU A 427 -11.50 5.52 -22.17
C LEU A 427 -12.98 5.73 -22.50
N TYR A 428 -13.89 5.36 -21.58
CA TYR A 428 -15.29 5.11 -21.90
C TYR A 428 -16.29 5.75 -20.94
N TYR A 429 -15.84 6.63 -20.02
CA TYR A 429 -16.79 7.32 -19.15
C TYR A 429 -17.69 8.22 -20.00
N PRO A 430 -19.03 7.99 -20.04
CA PRO A 430 -19.93 8.71 -20.94
C PRO A 430 -19.91 10.22 -20.76
N GLY A 431 -19.76 10.92 -21.89
CA GLY A 431 -19.59 12.37 -21.93
C GLY A 431 -18.14 12.85 -21.70
N SER A 432 -17.22 11.92 -21.40
CA SER A 432 -15.79 12.20 -21.18
C SER A 432 -14.91 11.16 -21.87
N GLU A 433 -15.43 10.49 -22.89
CA GLU A 433 -14.74 9.42 -23.59
C GLU A 433 -13.45 9.91 -24.25
N SER A 434 -12.36 9.16 -24.02
CA SER A 434 -11.05 9.40 -24.64
C SER A 434 -10.47 8.08 -25.19
N PRO A 435 -11.10 7.46 -26.20
CA PRO A 435 -10.72 6.14 -26.70
C PRO A 435 -9.35 6.12 -27.40
N GLU A 436 -8.80 7.27 -27.74
CA GLU A 436 -7.48 7.44 -28.38
C GLU A 436 -6.31 7.43 -27.39
N LEU A 437 -6.59 7.30 -26.10
CA LEU A 437 -5.53 7.24 -25.08
C LEU A 437 -4.60 6.04 -25.31
N ARG A 438 -3.33 6.33 -25.21
CA ARG A 438 -2.26 5.34 -25.30
C ARG A 438 -1.84 4.85 -23.92
N PRO A 439 -1.39 3.59 -23.81
CA PRO A 439 -0.77 3.09 -22.58
C PRO A 439 0.44 3.93 -22.17
N GLU A 440 0.51 4.23 -20.89
CA GLU A 440 1.65 4.88 -20.27
C GLU A 440 2.86 3.95 -20.24
N ARG A 441 4.04 4.50 -20.41
CA ARG A 441 5.32 3.76 -20.40
C ARG A 441 6.30 4.39 -19.44
N SER A 442 7.05 3.58 -18.74
CA SER A 442 8.08 4.09 -17.83
C SER A 442 9.44 3.45 -18.05
N ARG A 443 10.48 4.22 -17.72
CA ARG A 443 11.85 3.76 -17.59
C ARG A 443 12.43 4.31 -16.30
N SER A 444 12.96 3.42 -15.46
CA SER A 444 13.47 3.82 -14.16
C SER A 444 14.83 3.22 -13.89
N VAL A 445 15.66 3.98 -13.19
CA VAL A 445 16.94 3.53 -12.66
C VAL A 445 17.02 3.83 -11.17
N ASN A 446 17.65 2.94 -10.41
CA ASN A 446 17.87 3.10 -8.98
C ASN A 446 19.30 2.68 -8.63
N LEU A 447 19.96 3.47 -7.79
CA LEU A 447 21.23 3.13 -7.16
C LEU A 447 21.05 3.14 -5.66
N GLY A 448 21.51 2.11 -4.98
CA GLY A 448 21.33 1.96 -3.55
C GLY A 448 22.58 1.46 -2.85
N VAL A 449 22.68 1.83 -1.59
CA VAL A 449 23.64 1.26 -0.64
C VAL A 449 22.88 0.85 0.62
N SER A 450 23.22 -0.31 1.15
CA SER A 450 22.65 -0.80 2.40
C SER A 450 23.74 -1.40 3.28
N GLN A 451 23.52 -1.34 4.58
CA GLN A 451 24.37 -2.03 5.55
C GLN A 451 23.52 -2.65 6.63
N TYR A 452 23.89 -3.86 7.00
CA TYR A 452 23.24 -4.66 8.03
C TYR A 452 24.25 -5.02 9.10
N GLY A 453 23.96 -4.66 10.35
CA GLY A 453 24.71 -5.01 11.54
C GLY A 453 23.83 -5.75 12.55
N GLU A 454 24.41 -6.14 13.67
CA GLU A 454 23.67 -6.75 14.77
C GLU A 454 22.82 -5.68 15.48
N GLY A 455 21.47 -5.84 15.41
CA GLY A 455 20.51 -4.90 15.98
C GLY A 455 20.35 -3.59 15.23
N TRP A 456 20.93 -3.42 14.06
CA TRP A 456 20.72 -2.23 13.24
C TRP A 456 20.87 -2.49 11.74
N ASN A 457 20.17 -1.69 10.95
CA ASN A 457 20.33 -1.65 9.50
C ASN A 457 20.00 -0.25 8.98
N TRP A 458 20.48 0.05 7.79
CA TRP A 458 20.05 1.20 7.03
C TRP A 458 20.16 0.95 5.53
N THR A 459 19.32 1.66 4.77
CA THR A 459 19.39 1.68 3.30
C THR A 459 19.27 3.12 2.81
N PHE A 460 20.04 3.45 1.80
CA PHE A 460 19.94 4.71 1.09
C PHE A 460 19.84 4.43 -0.41
N ASP A 461 18.81 4.97 -1.04
CA ASP A 461 18.50 4.78 -2.46
C ASP A 461 18.32 6.14 -3.15
N VAL A 462 18.85 6.28 -4.35
CA VAL A 462 18.56 7.40 -5.26
C VAL A 462 18.00 6.84 -6.56
N PHE A 463 17.01 7.52 -7.12
CA PHE A 463 16.30 7.03 -8.29
C PHE A 463 15.89 8.15 -9.26
N GLU A 464 15.75 7.78 -10.53
CA GLU A 464 15.05 8.56 -11.55
C GLU A 464 14.05 7.65 -12.27
N SER A 465 12.83 8.14 -12.45
CA SER A 465 11.80 7.53 -13.30
C SER A 465 11.34 8.54 -14.33
N ARG A 466 11.21 8.11 -15.57
CA ARG A 466 10.59 8.86 -16.67
C ARG A 466 9.36 8.12 -17.12
N ILE A 467 8.24 8.83 -17.21
CA ILE A 467 6.96 8.30 -17.66
C ILE A 467 6.59 9.07 -18.92
N GLU A 468 6.33 8.34 -19.98
CA GLU A 468 5.86 8.84 -21.27
C GLU A 468 4.36 8.51 -21.39
N ASP A 469 3.61 9.37 -22.09
CA ASP A 469 2.17 9.23 -22.28
C ASP A 469 1.35 9.21 -20.97
N LEU A 470 1.83 9.87 -19.89
CA LEU A 470 1.13 9.92 -18.60
C LEU A 470 -0.30 10.45 -18.80
N ILE A 471 -1.28 9.73 -18.27
CA ILE A 471 -2.69 10.11 -18.39
C ILE A 471 -3.04 11.05 -17.25
N VAL A 472 -3.61 12.20 -17.58
CA VAL A 472 -4.11 13.17 -16.62
C VAL A 472 -5.55 13.54 -16.94
N LEU A 473 -6.37 13.71 -15.91
CA LEU A 473 -7.73 14.18 -16.04
C LEU A 473 -7.74 15.70 -16.05
N VAL A 474 -8.29 16.29 -17.09
CA VAL A 474 -8.47 17.73 -17.23
C VAL A 474 -9.96 18.07 -17.35
N TYR A 475 -10.35 19.28 -16.95
CA TYR A 475 -11.73 19.75 -16.96
C TYR A 475 -11.83 21.00 -17.85
N PRO A 476 -11.86 20.84 -19.20
CA PRO A 476 -11.89 21.97 -20.11
C PRO A 476 -13.25 22.68 -20.10
N PRO A 477 -13.29 24.03 -20.16
CA PRO A 477 -14.53 24.74 -20.40
C PRO A 477 -15.07 24.48 -21.83
N PRO A 478 -16.39 24.62 -22.12
CA PRO A 478 -17.40 25.16 -21.21
C PRO A 478 -18.05 24.14 -20.27
N ASP A 479 -17.93 22.85 -20.56
CA ASP A 479 -18.74 21.79 -19.93
C ASP A 479 -18.10 21.25 -18.63
N TYR A 480 -16.80 21.49 -18.45
CA TYR A 480 -16.01 21.00 -17.31
C TYR A 480 -16.13 19.49 -17.08
N LEU A 481 -16.40 18.73 -18.14
CA LEU A 481 -16.37 17.27 -18.10
C LEU A 481 -14.92 16.80 -18.03
N GLY A 482 -14.65 15.86 -17.12
CA GLY A 482 -13.32 15.33 -16.95
C GLY A 482 -12.89 14.52 -18.18
N THR A 483 -11.89 14.98 -18.92
CA THR A 483 -11.38 14.32 -20.11
C THR A 483 -9.95 13.82 -19.85
N GLY A 484 -9.70 12.56 -20.12
CA GLY A 484 -8.35 11.98 -20.05
C GLY A 484 -7.49 12.44 -21.22
N LEU A 485 -6.28 12.91 -20.92
CA LEU A 485 -5.28 13.26 -21.93
C LEU A 485 -3.94 12.62 -21.59
N ASN A 486 -3.24 12.12 -22.62
CA ASN A 486 -1.82 11.78 -22.46
C ASN A 486 -1.00 13.07 -22.44
N ILE A 487 -0.32 13.37 -21.33
CA ILE A 487 0.75 14.36 -21.33
C ILE A 487 2.06 13.70 -21.81
N GLU A 488 2.89 14.45 -22.53
CA GLU A 488 4.02 13.86 -23.24
C GLU A 488 5.03 13.20 -22.30
N GLN A 489 5.39 13.85 -21.19
CA GLN A 489 6.44 13.35 -20.30
C GLN A 489 6.29 13.80 -18.83
N ALA A 490 6.54 12.87 -17.90
CA ALA A 490 6.83 13.19 -16.51
C ALA A 490 8.21 12.66 -16.11
N ARG A 491 8.92 13.41 -15.29
CA ARG A 491 10.20 12.98 -14.71
C ARG A 491 10.16 13.09 -13.20
N ILE A 492 10.46 12.00 -12.54
CA ILE A 492 10.48 11.90 -11.08
C ILE A 492 11.89 11.52 -10.64
N ARG A 493 12.51 12.35 -9.80
CA ARG A 493 13.79 12.09 -9.15
C ARG A 493 13.60 12.04 -7.66
N GLY A 494 14.36 11.21 -6.97
CA GLY A 494 14.24 11.15 -5.53
C GLY A 494 15.39 10.47 -4.84
N ALA A 495 15.35 10.59 -3.51
CA ALA A 495 16.24 9.91 -2.59
C ALA A 495 15.44 9.43 -1.37
N GLU A 496 15.77 8.24 -0.89
CA GLU A 496 15.14 7.61 0.27
C GLU A 496 16.21 7.11 1.23
N LEU A 497 16.01 7.36 2.52
CA LEU A 497 16.80 6.78 3.60
C LEU A 497 15.86 6.06 4.56
N THR A 498 16.15 4.79 4.83
CA THR A 498 15.48 4.02 5.90
C THR A 498 16.53 3.51 6.87
N PHE A 499 16.18 3.47 8.15
CA PHE A 499 17.03 2.87 9.16
C PHE A 499 16.20 2.23 10.27
N ALA A 500 16.73 1.19 10.88
CA ALA A 500 16.21 0.57 12.08
C ALA A 500 17.36 0.31 13.06
N VAL A 501 17.12 0.58 14.34
CA VAL A 501 18.10 0.37 15.42
C VAL A 501 17.38 -0.19 16.63
N ALA A 502 17.83 -1.35 17.11
CA ALA A 502 17.42 -1.93 18.39
C ALA A 502 18.61 -1.90 19.37
N ALA A 503 18.55 -1.05 20.39
CA ALA A 503 19.63 -0.89 21.34
C ALA A 503 19.11 -0.48 22.72
N ALA A 504 19.62 -1.11 23.78
CA ALA A 504 19.32 -0.79 25.19
C ALA A 504 17.80 -0.76 25.51
N GLY A 505 17.03 -1.66 24.87
CA GLY A 505 15.56 -1.75 25.00
C GLY A 505 14.78 -0.70 24.25
N TRP A 506 15.44 0.11 23.39
CA TRP A 506 14.82 1.02 22.46
C TRP A 506 14.78 0.41 21.05
N ASP A 507 13.64 0.52 20.39
CA ASP A 507 13.46 0.25 18.97
C ASP A 507 13.19 1.56 18.24
N LEU A 508 14.06 1.93 17.32
CA LEU A 508 13.92 3.13 16.50
C LEU A 508 13.85 2.73 15.04
N THR A 509 12.82 3.19 14.35
CA THR A 509 12.68 3.05 12.89
C THR A 509 12.48 4.42 12.28
N GLY A 510 13.31 4.80 11.31
CA GLY A 510 13.23 6.10 10.66
C GLY A 510 13.20 5.98 9.15
N GLU A 511 12.40 6.87 8.53
CA GLU A 511 12.17 6.92 7.11
C GLU A 511 12.15 8.38 6.62
N LEU A 512 13.04 8.70 5.69
CA LEU A 512 13.15 10.03 5.08
C LEU A 512 13.01 9.87 3.57
N GLY A 513 12.17 10.70 2.96
CA GLY A 513 11.95 10.72 1.53
C GLY A 513 12.11 12.12 0.94
N HIS A 514 12.73 12.19 -0.22
CA HIS A 514 12.73 13.36 -1.08
C HIS A 514 12.32 12.94 -2.49
N VAL A 515 11.34 13.66 -3.09
CA VAL A 515 10.95 13.48 -4.48
C VAL A 515 10.82 14.83 -5.19
N ASP A 516 11.21 14.88 -6.46
CA ASP A 516 11.01 16.02 -7.36
C ASP A 516 10.27 15.53 -8.62
N PRO A 517 8.93 15.38 -8.54
CA PRO A 517 8.09 14.89 -9.62
C PRO A 517 7.64 16.07 -10.49
N ARG A 518 8.12 16.11 -11.73
CA ARG A 518 7.88 17.24 -12.63
C ARG A 518 7.22 16.83 -13.93
N ASP A 519 6.28 17.64 -14.36
CA ASP A 519 5.80 17.68 -15.74
C ASP A 519 6.95 18.15 -16.65
N ARG A 520 7.22 17.39 -17.70
CA ARG A 520 8.22 17.68 -18.73
C ARG A 520 7.61 17.85 -20.11
N SER A 521 6.30 17.85 -20.20
CA SER A 521 5.56 18.14 -21.42
C SER A 521 5.82 19.58 -21.88
N GLU A 522 5.70 19.84 -23.17
CA GLU A 522 5.65 21.21 -23.68
C GLU A 522 4.33 21.87 -23.26
N GLY A 523 4.36 23.16 -22.93
CA GLY A 523 3.17 23.94 -22.61
C GLY A 523 3.25 24.69 -21.29
N VAL A 524 2.09 25.15 -20.82
CA VAL A 524 1.96 26.08 -19.67
C VAL A 524 2.34 25.44 -18.32
N ASN A 525 2.28 24.13 -18.23
CA ASN A 525 2.61 23.39 -17.02
C ASN A 525 4.05 22.86 -17.00
N HIS A 526 4.87 23.18 -18.02
CA HIS A 526 6.26 22.72 -18.07
C HIS A 526 7.03 23.06 -16.80
N ASP A 527 7.73 22.09 -16.23
CA ASP A 527 8.44 22.15 -14.95
C ASP A 527 7.57 22.33 -13.70
N ASN A 528 6.26 22.33 -13.80
CA ASN A 528 5.38 22.27 -12.65
C ASN A 528 5.55 20.94 -11.90
N LEU A 529 5.30 20.96 -10.60
CA LEU A 529 5.24 19.74 -9.78
C LEU A 529 3.95 18.98 -10.10
N LEU A 530 4.05 17.66 -10.22
CA LEU A 530 2.87 16.82 -10.30
C LEU A 530 2.01 17.00 -9.03
N ALA A 531 0.70 17.01 -9.19
CA ALA A 531 -0.25 17.33 -8.12
C ALA A 531 -0.20 16.31 -6.96
N ARG A 532 -0.49 16.77 -5.74
CA ARG A 532 -0.66 15.96 -4.53
C ARG A 532 0.59 15.26 -3.97
N ARG A 533 1.81 15.55 -4.49
CA ARG A 533 3.08 14.97 -3.99
C ARG A 533 3.83 15.98 -3.13
N ALA A 534 4.03 15.65 -1.85
CA ALA A 534 4.95 16.39 -1.00
C ALA A 534 6.40 16.05 -1.37
N ARG A 535 7.23 17.08 -1.54
CA ARG A 535 8.65 16.87 -1.92
C ARG A 535 9.48 16.23 -0.82
N HIS A 536 9.13 16.45 0.44
CA HIS A 536 9.85 15.91 1.59
C HIS A 536 8.85 15.22 2.52
N THR A 537 9.20 14.02 2.94
CA THR A 537 8.48 13.26 3.94
C THR A 537 9.44 12.73 4.99
N ALA A 538 8.96 12.62 6.22
CA ALA A 538 9.71 12.01 7.31
C ALA A 538 8.76 11.25 8.22
N ARG A 539 9.21 10.07 8.67
CA ARG A 539 8.57 9.28 9.72
C ARG A 539 9.64 8.79 10.68
N LEU A 540 9.36 8.83 11.97
CA LEU A 540 10.19 8.28 13.02
C LEU A 540 9.30 7.58 14.04
N ASP A 541 9.45 6.27 14.16
CA ASP A 541 8.83 5.45 15.19
C ASP A 541 9.87 5.18 16.28
N ILE A 542 9.49 5.39 17.54
CA ILE A 542 10.33 5.21 18.71
C ILE A 542 9.53 4.38 19.71
N ASP A 543 9.99 3.20 20.03
CA ASP A 543 9.35 2.30 21.00
C ASP A 543 10.33 1.88 22.09
N ARG A 544 9.81 1.62 23.28
CA ARG A 544 10.58 1.04 24.39
C ARG A 544 9.75 0.09 25.22
N ASP A 545 10.35 -1.06 25.53
CA ASP A 545 9.80 -2.07 26.41
C ASP A 545 10.32 -1.90 27.84
N PHE A 546 9.40 -1.88 28.81
CA PHE A 546 9.64 -1.87 30.25
C PHE A 546 8.99 -3.11 30.90
N GLY A 547 9.32 -4.28 30.41
CA GLY A 547 8.70 -5.54 30.84
C GLY A 547 7.26 -5.65 30.33
N GLU A 548 6.27 -5.55 31.24
CA GLU A 548 4.85 -5.63 30.89
C GLU A 548 4.33 -4.36 30.18
N LEU A 549 5.06 -3.25 30.26
CA LEU A 549 4.67 -1.96 29.70
C LEU A 549 5.51 -1.61 28.48
N ARG A 550 4.87 -1.35 27.35
CA ARG A 550 5.49 -0.77 26.15
C ARG A 550 4.99 0.64 25.95
N ILE A 551 5.89 1.57 25.67
CA ILE A 551 5.56 2.94 25.30
C ILE A 551 6.16 3.23 23.94
N GLY A 552 5.37 3.87 23.06
CA GLY A 552 5.82 4.21 21.72
C GLY A 552 5.34 5.58 21.29
N SER A 553 6.02 6.13 20.30
CA SER A 553 5.64 7.38 19.63
C SER A 553 5.91 7.28 18.14
N THR A 554 5.13 8.02 17.35
CA THR A 554 5.34 8.19 15.91
C THR A 554 5.32 9.67 15.58
N LEU A 555 6.41 10.16 14.99
CA LEU A 555 6.50 11.48 14.38
C LEU A 555 6.32 11.33 12.88
N ARG A 556 5.41 12.11 12.27
CA ARG A 556 5.23 12.20 10.82
C ARG A 556 5.31 13.64 10.38
N ALA A 557 5.99 13.90 9.26
CA ALA A 557 6.05 15.21 8.65
C ALA A 557 6.00 15.10 7.12
N ALA A 558 5.32 16.06 6.50
CA ALA A 558 5.31 16.22 5.05
C ALA A 558 5.40 17.71 4.70
N SER A 559 6.18 18.04 3.66
CA SER A 559 6.24 19.41 3.15
C SER A 559 4.94 19.79 2.43
N GLY A 560 4.75 21.08 2.16
CA GLY A 560 3.65 21.55 1.32
C GLY A 560 3.72 20.96 -0.08
N ARG A 561 2.54 20.89 -0.72
CA ARG A 561 2.32 20.34 -2.08
C ARG A 561 1.34 21.20 -2.84
N PHE A 562 1.17 20.94 -4.12
CA PHE A 562 0.10 21.51 -4.92
C PHE A 562 -0.98 20.46 -5.18
N ASP A 563 -2.24 20.87 -5.28
CA ASP A 563 -3.36 19.97 -5.55
C ASP A 563 -3.74 19.88 -7.03
N ASN A 564 -3.21 20.76 -7.87
CA ASN A 564 -3.46 20.81 -9.30
C ASN A 564 -2.18 20.95 -10.12
N LEU A 565 -2.23 20.57 -11.41
CA LEU A 565 -1.10 20.62 -12.33
C LEU A 565 -0.59 22.04 -12.59
N ALA A 566 -1.48 23.05 -12.56
CA ALA A 566 -1.10 24.45 -12.73
C ALA A 566 -0.32 25.02 -11.55
N ASN A 567 -0.18 24.27 -10.44
CA ASN A 567 0.48 24.66 -9.21
C ASN A 567 -0.10 25.95 -8.58
N THR A 568 -1.39 26.19 -8.74
CA THR A 568 -2.10 27.34 -8.18
C THR A 568 -2.79 27.08 -6.86
N VAL A 569 -3.19 25.82 -6.61
CA VAL A 569 -3.83 25.38 -5.37
C VAL A 569 -2.80 24.75 -4.45
N ARG A 570 -2.48 25.41 -3.35
CA ARG A 570 -1.44 24.97 -2.42
C ARG A 570 -2.02 24.34 -1.16
N VAL A 571 -1.57 23.13 -0.84
CA VAL A 571 -1.81 22.45 0.44
C VAL A 571 -0.58 22.65 1.35
N ALA A 572 -0.81 23.10 2.58
CA ALA A 572 0.26 23.36 3.54
C ALA A 572 0.95 22.07 3.99
N GLY A 573 2.22 22.17 4.35
CA GLY A 573 2.92 21.09 5.03
C GLY A 573 2.44 20.90 6.47
N TYR A 574 2.67 19.70 7.01
CA TYR A 574 2.25 19.37 8.37
C TYR A 574 3.27 18.49 9.10
N GLY A 575 3.13 18.45 10.42
CA GLY A 575 3.80 17.50 11.30
C GLY A 575 2.84 17.04 12.39
N THR A 576 2.79 15.74 12.66
CA THR A 576 1.96 15.14 13.71
C THR A 576 2.81 14.29 14.66
N LEU A 577 2.37 14.20 15.90
CA LEU A 577 2.93 13.33 16.93
C LEU A 577 1.83 12.42 17.45
N ASP A 578 2.08 11.11 17.41
CA ASP A 578 1.22 10.09 18.01
C ASP A 578 1.94 9.48 19.22
N LEU A 579 1.19 9.14 20.25
CA LEU A 579 1.65 8.39 21.41
C LEU A 579 0.83 7.10 21.55
N ARG A 580 1.48 6.03 22.01
CA ARG A 580 0.85 4.74 22.26
C ARG A 580 1.44 4.07 23.49
N VAL A 581 0.59 3.36 24.20
CA VAL A 581 0.95 2.56 25.37
C VAL A 581 0.29 1.20 25.24
N ALA A 582 1.01 0.14 25.57
CA ALA A 582 0.46 -1.21 25.67
C ALA A 582 0.94 -1.79 27.02
N TRP A 583 -0.01 -2.27 27.82
CA TRP A 583 0.26 -2.87 29.12
C TRP A 583 -0.26 -4.31 29.16
N ALA A 584 0.66 -5.27 29.11
CA ALA A 584 0.39 -6.70 29.24
C ALA A 584 0.25 -7.04 30.73
N PHE A 585 -0.88 -6.68 31.33
CA PHE A 585 -1.14 -6.88 32.77
C PHE A 585 -1.37 -8.37 33.15
N ASP A 586 -1.55 -9.21 32.15
CA ASP A 586 -1.68 -10.66 32.23
C ASP A 586 -1.04 -11.28 30.98
N PRO A 587 -0.52 -12.52 31.02
CA PRO A 587 0.09 -13.16 29.86
C PRO A 587 -0.81 -13.22 28.61
N ASP A 588 -2.13 -13.29 28.81
CA ASP A 588 -3.13 -13.40 27.75
C ASP A 588 -3.81 -12.06 27.42
N TRP A 589 -3.64 -11.02 28.26
CA TRP A 589 -4.38 -9.76 28.15
C TRP A 589 -3.47 -8.54 28.04
N THR A 590 -3.77 -7.67 27.09
CA THR A 590 -3.08 -6.39 26.91
C THR A 590 -4.08 -5.26 26.84
N LEU A 591 -3.88 -4.22 27.66
CA LEU A 591 -4.59 -2.95 27.55
C LEU A 591 -3.78 -2.01 26.67
N GLU A 592 -4.40 -1.47 25.62
CA GLU A 592 -3.79 -0.56 24.66
C GLU A 592 -4.43 0.83 24.80
N ALA A 593 -3.61 1.88 24.80
CA ALA A 593 -4.05 3.26 24.75
C ALA A 593 -3.26 4.02 23.69
N ARG A 594 -3.94 4.85 22.92
CA ARG A 594 -3.31 5.68 21.87
C ARG A 594 -3.86 7.12 21.92
N ALA A 595 -2.99 8.06 21.56
CA ALA A 595 -3.36 9.44 21.24
C ALA A 595 -2.73 9.77 19.88
N THR A 596 -3.55 10.02 18.87
CA THR A 596 -3.08 10.40 17.53
C THR A 596 -3.19 11.90 17.34
N ASN A 597 -2.28 12.48 16.55
CA ASN A 597 -2.18 13.92 16.35
C ASN A 597 -2.24 14.71 17.68
N LEU A 598 -1.42 14.32 18.65
CA LEU A 598 -1.44 14.83 20.03
C LEU A 598 -1.39 16.35 20.11
N LEU A 599 -0.71 17.02 19.15
CA LEU A 599 -0.57 18.46 19.09
C LEU A 599 -1.77 19.16 18.45
N ASP A 600 -2.81 18.42 18.08
CA ASP A 600 -4.05 18.93 17.47
C ASP A 600 -3.81 19.77 16.23
N LYS A 601 -2.91 19.29 15.37
CA LYS A 601 -2.57 19.97 14.13
C LYS A 601 -3.71 19.85 13.13
N ALA A 602 -4.32 20.97 12.74
CA ALA A 602 -5.21 21.00 11.57
C ALA A 602 -4.36 20.89 10.29
N TYR A 603 -4.67 19.90 9.45
CA TYR A 603 -3.95 19.66 8.21
C TYR A 603 -4.82 18.99 7.15
N GLU A 604 -4.35 19.02 5.91
CA GLU A 604 -4.96 18.41 4.75
C GLU A 604 -3.92 17.60 3.99
N THR A 605 -4.37 16.56 3.29
CA THR A 605 -3.57 15.79 2.35
C THR A 605 -3.99 16.05 0.90
N ILE A 606 -5.22 16.47 0.72
CA ILE A 606 -5.87 17.00 -0.49
C ILE A 606 -6.50 18.33 -0.09
N ALA A 607 -6.52 19.32 -0.98
CA ALA A 607 -7.10 20.62 -0.69
C ALA A 607 -8.59 20.51 -0.34
N TRP A 608 -8.99 21.23 0.70
CA TRP A 608 -10.34 21.35 1.28
C TRP A 608 -10.86 20.11 2.02
N TYR A 609 -10.13 18.99 2.05
CA TYR A 609 -10.51 17.81 2.82
C TYR A 609 -9.80 17.79 4.17
N ASN A 610 -10.59 17.87 5.22
CA ASN A 610 -10.09 17.87 6.60
C ASN A 610 -9.44 16.52 6.94
N GLN A 611 -8.48 16.56 7.84
CA GLN A 611 -7.94 15.36 8.45
C GLN A 611 -8.23 15.40 9.97
N PRO A 612 -8.35 14.21 10.62
CA PRO A 612 -8.67 14.17 12.04
C PRO A 612 -7.71 15.02 12.87
N GLY A 613 -8.27 15.83 13.78
CA GLY A 613 -7.54 16.50 14.82
C GLY A 613 -6.98 15.50 15.84
N ARG A 614 -6.82 15.92 17.09
CA ARG A 614 -6.38 15.02 18.15
C ARG A 614 -7.47 14.01 18.50
N GLU A 615 -7.11 12.71 18.43
CA GLU A 615 -7.99 11.61 18.79
C GLU A 615 -7.37 10.73 19.87
N TYR A 616 -8.23 10.09 20.66
CA TYR A 616 -7.85 9.13 21.68
C TYR A 616 -8.52 7.79 21.42
N GLY A 617 -7.86 6.70 21.79
CA GLY A 617 -8.39 5.35 21.71
C GLY A 617 -7.93 4.50 22.88
N LEU A 618 -8.79 3.58 23.29
CA LEU A 618 -8.51 2.57 24.30
C LEU A 618 -8.98 1.23 23.74
N ALA A 619 -8.17 0.19 23.86
CA ALA A 619 -8.56 -1.15 23.43
C ALA A 619 -8.06 -2.22 24.42
N LEU A 620 -8.81 -3.30 24.51
CA LEU A 620 -8.45 -4.49 25.25
C LEU A 620 -8.23 -5.64 24.25
N ARG A 621 -7.04 -6.22 24.27
CA ARG A 621 -6.66 -7.35 23.43
C ARG A 621 -6.50 -8.61 24.30
N TRP A 622 -7.11 -9.69 23.82
CA TRP A 622 -6.97 -11.04 24.37
C TRP A 622 -6.34 -11.96 23.31
N ALA A 623 -5.21 -12.53 23.64
CA ALA A 623 -4.48 -13.44 22.77
C ALA A 623 -3.76 -14.47 23.66
N PRO A 624 -4.44 -15.59 24.04
CA PRO A 624 -3.85 -16.57 24.95
C PRO A 624 -2.62 -17.22 24.34
N VAL A 625 -1.61 -17.38 25.17
CA VAL A 625 -0.40 -18.12 24.81
C VAL A 625 -0.76 -19.59 24.69
N ALA A 626 -0.43 -20.22 23.55
CA ALA A 626 -0.61 -21.66 23.38
C ALA A 626 0.15 -22.41 24.50
N ARG A 627 -0.58 -23.11 25.36
CA ARG A 627 -0.04 -23.93 26.46
C ARG A 627 0.20 -25.35 26.00
#